data_88212d183f09fd0bf3f7ff88e679c0d4
#
_entry.id   88212d183f09fd0bf3f7ff88e679c0d4
#
_cell.length_a   1.000
_cell.length_b   1.000
_cell.length_c   1.000
_cell.angle_alpha   90.00
_cell.angle_beta   90.00
_cell.angle_gamma   90.00
#
_symmetry.space_group_name_H-M   'P 1'
#
loop_
_entity.id
_entity.type
_entity.pdbx_description
1 polymer ?
#
loop_
_entity_poly.entity_id
_entity_poly.type
_entity_poly.pdbx_seq_one_letter_code
_entity_poly.pdbx_strand_id
1 'polypeptide(L)'
;VLRELLTLGRALEGGDLEAHVLQATGRLYLLDLYPKAREARLVPYELGPEQCRHFLWVGDPPASNAPRDRATTRKLTYLLGQVPTRLAEDPGLKPLLQGLLLDPGRPGGKARFLLDLRGYRLVGAKDAETQPFRVRGERLEVTEDPGKRKAGDLAEALAEVLERAWGVAPPKRGEEVLFSLALEGRPLADFPEYRDYLKRLLTGERRFAQGSQGLCHACGRAGVPVVQSFADFKLKFYITDKKGFAPGVREEAFAKAYALCPDCFRALKLGEGFALENLKLRFLETEALVLPGAELEPEKLSRLVERVLAQVHGLERLSAWRDFLARAKREEGVDYLGFTLLFFREAQAATKAKGVVLEVPPSRVEALFRAMEEAGVEGVRDWLYLLPLDRGQRGVEAGLALEAASRLFLGLPFLSRDWVPLFLRAAERAFREDATLFATSRFRGPGGALGLMALAADWLGILVRMGVWGGTMGEKDLSGALLEEEEKKAFQAYNFGPLEAGLYLLGKAMEAVGQAQARLYQYRKEPLLEAIGWQGMSLVRVRHLVPEVMAKAAYYLDGEDRTRVLDLLGRATDLLERAEGGLSDREVPYYILMGYAQARSQRLRGGRREVAHEGEDA
;
A
#
# COMPACT_ATOMS: atom_id res chain seq x y z
N VAL A 1 12.74 11.26 0.08
CA VAL A 1 11.32 11.40 0.45
C VAL A 1 10.92 12.86 0.60
N LEU A 2 11.54 13.63 1.52
CA LEU A 2 11.18 15.04 1.71
C LEU A 2 11.46 15.90 0.48
N ARG A 3 12.59 15.64 -0.19
CA ARG A 3 12.98 16.35 -1.42
C ARG A 3 11.99 16.07 -2.54
N GLU A 4 11.59 14.81 -2.74
CA GLU A 4 10.60 14.41 -3.75
C GLU A 4 9.23 15.03 -3.47
N LEU A 5 8.77 15.02 -2.22
CA LEU A 5 7.51 15.66 -1.84
C LEU A 5 7.56 17.20 -2.04
N LEU A 6 8.67 17.84 -1.70
CA LEU A 6 8.87 19.27 -1.95
C LEU A 6 8.86 19.59 -3.45
N THR A 7 9.58 18.81 -4.26
CA THR A 7 9.62 19.01 -5.71
C THR A 7 8.25 18.80 -6.34
N LEU A 8 7.55 17.74 -5.92
CA LEU A 8 6.17 17.47 -6.34
C LEU A 8 5.23 18.63 -5.98
N GLY A 9 5.33 19.14 -4.75
CA GLY A 9 4.52 20.27 -4.31
C GLY A 9 4.81 21.55 -5.05
N ARG A 10 6.07 21.84 -5.38
CA ARG A 10 6.44 23.00 -6.22
C ARG A 10 5.87 22.92 -7.64
N ALA A 11 5.85 21.72 -8.22
CA ALA A 11 5.22 21.50 -9.52
C ALA A 11 3.70 21.74 -9.48
N LEU A 12 3.08 21.57 -8.30
CA LEU A 12 1.66 21.84 -8.05
C LEU A 12 1.35 23.28 -7.64
N GLU A 13 2.35 24.08 -7.27
CA GLU A 13 2.15 25.47 -6.79
C GLU A 13 1.53 26.42 -7.84
N GLY A 14 1.67 26.11 -9.13
CA GLY A 14 0.97 26.79 -10.21
C GLY A 14 -0.50 26.37 -10.38
N GLY A 15 -0.92 25.28 -9.71
CA GLY A 15 -2.28 24.76 -9.72
C GLY A 15 -3.18 25.50 -8.73
N ASP A 16 -4.45 25.66 -9.10
CA ASP A 16 -5.49 26.23 -8.25
C ASP A 16 -5.84 25.27 -7.09
N LEU A 17 -6.79 25.65 -6.24
CA LEU A 17 -7.32 24.85 -5.10
C LEU A 17 -7.72 23.43 -5.49
N GLU A 18 -7.99 23.20 -6.78
CA GLU A 18 -8.32 21.90 -7.36
C GLU A 18 -7.26 20.82 -7.10
N ALA A 19 -5.99 21.19 -6.93
CA ALA A 19 -4.92 20.27 -6.57
C ALA A 19 -5.09 19.63 -5.16
N HIS A 20 -5.90 20.24 -4.31
CA HIS A 20 -6.22 19.74 -2.97
C HIS A 20 -7.51 18.96 -2.90
N VAL A 21 -8.26 18.89 -4.00
CA VAL A 21 -9.58 18.23 -4.00
C VAL A 21 -9.42 16.72 -3.92
N LEU A 22 -10.07 16.14 -2.94
CA LEU A 22 -10.17 14.70 -2.74
C LEU A 22 -11.29 14.12 -3.59
N GLN A 23 -11.14 12.84 -3.96
CA GLN A 23 -12.19 12.11 -4.67
C GLN A 23 -13.07 11.35 -3.67
N ALA A 24 -14.37 11.41 -3.88
CA ALA A 24 -15.35 10.67 -3.11
C ALA A 24 -16.54 10.30 -3.99
N THR A 25 -17.23 9.23 -3.66
CA THR A 25 -18.46 8.79 -4.31
C THR A 25 -19.57 8.63 -3.28
N GLY A 26 -20.82 8.88 -3.67
CA GLY A 26 -21.97 8.79 -2.80
C GLY A 26 -22.96 9.93 -2.97
N ARG A 27 -23.19 10.75 -1.96
CA ARG A 27 -24.14 11.87 -2.01
C ARG A 27 -23.58 13.13 -1.39
N LEU A 28 -23.92 14.27 -1.98
CA LEU A 28 -23.68 15.58 -1.42
C LEU A 28 -25.01 16.29 -1.25
N TYR A 29 -25.22 16.89 -0.09
CA TYR A 29 -26.37 17.72 0.22
C TYR A 29 -25.91 19.17 0.36
N LEU A 30 -26.42 20.04 -0.51
CA LEU A 30 -26.16 21.47 -0.48
C LEU A 30 -27.24 22.18 0.34
N LEU A 31 -26.85 22.72 1.49
CA LEU A 31 -27.71 23.62 2.27
C LEU A 31 -27.63 25.01 1.63
N ASP A 32 -28.66 25.39 0.89
CA ASP A 32 -28.75 26.66 0.19
C ASP A 32 -29.67 27.62 0.96
N LEU A 33 -29.10 28.75 1.35
CA LEU A 33 -29.77 29.78 2.13
C LEU A 33 -30.10 30.99 1.27
N TYR A 34 -31.35 31.42 1.31
CA TYR A 34 -31.86 32.63 0.67
C TYR A 34 -32.26 33.65 1.77
N PRO A 35 -31.29 34.44 2.29
CA PRO A 35 -31.55 35.33 3.44
C PRO A 35 -32.62 36.39 3.17
N LYS A 36 -32.67 36.91 1.92
CA LYS A 36 -33.68 37.92 1.50
C LYS A 36 -35.09 37.35 1.48
N ALA A 37 -35.25 36.15 0.92
CA ALA A 37 -36.52 35.44 0.86
C ALA A 37 -36.86 34.74 2.16
N ARG A 38 -35.94 34.62 3.10
CA ARG A 38 -36.04 33.79 4.29
C ARG A 38 -36.40 32.33 3.97
N GLU A 39 -35.74 31.78 2.97
CA GLU A 39 -35.87 30.36 2.57
C GLU A 39 -34.56 29.61 2.77
N ALA A 40 -34.68 28.33 3.12
CA ALA A 40 -33.59 27.36 3.15
C ALA A 40 -34.00 26.08 2.43
N ARG A 41 -33.10 25.53 1.65
CA ARG A 41 -33.30 24.31 0.85
C ARG A 41 -32.16 23.35 1.08
N LEU A 42 -32.44 22.05 1.09
CA LEU A 42 -31.40 21.02 1.06
C LEU A 42 -31.46 20.30 -0.29
N VAL A 43 -30.50 20.61 -1.16
CA VAL A 43 -30.47 20.10 -2.54
C VAL A 43 -29.54 18.89 -2.63
N PRO A 44 -30.02 17.70 -3.00
CA PRO A 44 -29.19 16.53 -3.15
C PRO A 44 -28.46 16.51 -4.51
N TYR A 45 -27.20 16.08 -4.49
CA TYR A 45 -26.37 15.79 -5.66
C TYR A 45 -25.81 14.38 -5.57
N GLU A 46 -25.66 13.72 -6.70
CA GLU A 46 -24.83 12.53 -6.79
C GLU A 46 -23.36 12.95 -6.69
N LEU A 47 -22.64 12.40 -5.69
CA LEU A 47 -21.24 12.76 -5.44
C LEU A 47 -20.32 11.98 -6.35
N GLY A 48 -19.56 12.71 -7.16
CA GLY A 48 -18.52 12.21 -8.05
C GLY A 48 -17.38 13.22 -8.19
N PRO A 49 -16.40 12.96 -9.07
CA PRO A 49 -15.23 13.82 -9.24
C PRO A 49 -15.54 15.28 -9.57
N GLU A 50 -16.57 15.52 -10.35
CA GLU A 50 -17.02 16.86 -10.73
C GLU A 50 -17.54 17.63 -9.51
N GLN A 51 -18.42 17.01 -8.73
CA GLN A 51 -19.00 17.63 -7.53
C GLN A 51 -17.94 17.85 -6.45
N CYS A 52 -16.97 16.91 -6.31
CA CYS A 52 -15.84 17.10 -5.40
C CYS A 52 -15.05 18.38 -5.75
N ARG A 53 -14.83 18.66 -7.04
CA ARG A 53 -14.17 19.89 -7.51
C ARG A 53 -15.04 21.12 -7.33
N HIS A 54 -16.31 21.04 -7.74
CA HIS A 54 -17.24 22.17 -7.68
C HIS A 54 -17.46 22.67 -6.24
N PHE A 55 -17.59 21.75 -5.28
CA PHE A 55 -17.78 22.09 -3.87
C PHE A 55 -16.48 22.12 -3.05
N LEU A 56 -15.30 22.04 -3.68
CA LEU A 56 -13.98 22.03 -3.06
C LEU A 56 -13.89 21.08 -1.87
N TRP A 57 -14.16 19.79 -2.12
CA TRP A 57 -13.97 18.78 -1.08
C TRP A 57 -12.48 18.51 -0.85
N VAL A 58 -11.91 19.14 0.16
CA VAL A 58 -10.48 19.03 0.53
C VAL A 58 -10.27 18.18 1.79
N GLY A 59 -11.25 17.36 2.13
CA GLY A 59 -11.21 16.48 3.30
C GLY A 59 -11.38 17.20 4.63
N ASP A 60 -11.38 16.39 5.68
CA ASP A 60 -11.42 16.88 7.05
C ASP A 60 -10.07 17.46 7.51
N PRO A 61 -10.03 18.31 8.55
CA PRO A 61 -8.79 18.69 9.21
C PRO A 61 -7.96 17.47 9.62
N PRO A 62 -6.62 17.49 9.48
CA PRO A 62 -5.77 16.32 9.70
C PRO A 62 -5.80 15.78 11.14
N ALA A 63 -6.03 16.63 12.14
CA ALA A 63 -6.19 16.20 13.53
C ALA A 63 -7.65 15.82 13.81
N SER A 64 -7.89 14.63 14.33
CA SER A 64 -9.24 14.12 14.62
C SER A 64 -10.03 15.00 15.60
N ASN A 65 -9.31 15.70 16.48
CA ASN A 65 -9.88 16.64 17.45
C ASN A 65 -9.82 18.10 16.98
N ALA A 66 -9.38 18.40 15.75
CA ALA A 66 -9.44 19.76 15.22
C ALA A 66 -10.90 20.18 14.95
N PRO A 67 -11.24 21.47 15.13
CA PRO A 67 -12.54 21.98 14.72
C PRO A 67 -12.67 21.90 13.19
N ARG A 68 -13.91 21.71 12.71
CA ARG A 68 -14.21 21.72 11.28
C ARG A 68 -14.28 23.16 10.80
N ASP A 69 -13.51 23.47 9.78
CA ASP A 69 -13.24 24.82 9.29
C ASP A 69 -13.41 24.97 7.76
N ARG A 70 -13.99 23.94 7.11
CA ARG A 70 -14.24 23.89 5.67
C ARG A 70 -15.73 23.82 5.38
N ALA A 71 -16.19 24.57 4.36
CA ALA A 71 -17.60 24.64 3.99
C ALA A 71 -18.18 23.29 3.53
N THR A 72 -17.35 22.41 2.97
CA THR A 72 -17.75 21.04 2.61
C THR A 72 -17.26 20.07 3.68
N THR A 73 -18.17 19.28 4.27
CA THR A 73 -17.92 18.45 5.45
C THR A 73 -18.78 17.19 5.48
N ARG A 74 -18.40 16.18 6.29
CA ARG A 74 -19.09 14.88 6.38
C ARG A 74 -20.36 14.87 7.25
N LYS A 75 -20.62 15.89 8.02
CA LYS A 75 -21.78 15.92 8.93
C LYS A 75 -22.49 17.27 8.88
N LEU A 76 -23.81 17.23 8.82
CA LEU A 76 -24.63 18.44 8.90
C LEU A 76 -24.40 19.18 10.21
N THR A 77 -24.22 18.48 11.33
CA THR A 77 -23.85 19.06 12.63
C THR A 77 -22.65 20.00 12.54
N TYR A 78 -21.61 19.63 11.76
CA TYR A 78 -20.43 20.47 11.61
C TYR A 78 -20.73 21.70 10.77
N LEU A 79 -21.51 21.52 9.71
CA LEU A 79 -21.92 22.63 8.84
C LEU A 79 -22.78 23.67 9.58
N LEU A 80 -23.61 23.22 10.52
CA LEU A 80 -24.49 24.08 11.28
C LEU A 80 -23.81 24.81 12.47
N GLY A 81 -22.71 24.28 13.02
CA GLY A 81 -22.08 24.81 14.23
C GLY A 81 -20.61 25.16 14.12
N GLN A 82 -19.74 24.18 13.88
CA GLN A 82 -18.27 24.40 13.86
C GLN A 82 -17.82 25.25 12.68
N VAL A 83 -18.32 24.95 11.48
CA VAL A 83 -17.96 25.66 10.25
C VAL A 83 -18.33 27.14 10.33
N PRO A 84 -19.57 27.54 10.65
CA PRO A 84 -19.92 28.95 10.78
C PRO A 84 -19.09 29.69 11.84
N THR A 85 -18.78 29.02 12.93
CA THR A 85 -17.93 29.59 14.00
C THR A 85 -16.53 29.93 13.43
N ARG A 86 -15.94 29.04 12.67
CA ARG A 86 -14.58 29.25 12.11
C ARG A 86 -14.56 30.24 10.96
N LEU A 87 -15.55 30.20 10.08
CA LEU A 87 -15.67 31.16 8.98
C LEU A 87 -15.92 32.59 9.52
N ALA A 88 -16.68 32.75 10.61
CA ALA A 88 -16.91 34.04 11.23
C ALA A 88 -15.67 34.64 11.92
N GLU A 89 -14.67 33.87 12.23
CA GLU A 89 -13.36 34.33 12.73
C GLU A 89 -12.52 35.00 11.65
N ASP A 90 -12.79 34.72 10.36
CA ASP A 90 -12.05 35.30 9.24
C ASP A 90 -12.64 36.65 8.82
N PRO A 91 -11.85 37.73 8.77
CA PRO A 91 -12.34 39.06 8.43
C PRO A 91 -12.98 39.15 7.04
N GLY A 92 -12.50 38.37 6.06
CA GLY A 92 -13.04 38.34 4.70
C GLY A 92 -14.39 37.62 4.59
N LEU A 93 -14.62 36.60 5.43
CA LEU A 93 -15.83 35.78 5.41
C LEU A 93 -16.92 36.27 6.35
N LYS A 94 -16.54 37.00 7.40
CA LYS A 94 -17.49 37.56 8.39
C LYS A 94 -18.64 38.34 7.77
N PRO A 95 -18.43 39.20 6.76
CA PRO A 95 -19.52 39.92 6.10
C PRO A 95 -20.51 38.99 5.39
N LEU A 96 -20.05 37.92 4.78
CA LEU A 96 -20.93 36.93 4.09
C LEU A 96 -21.87 36.21 5.04
N LEU A 97 -21.44 36.04 6.29
CA LEU A 97 -22.20 35.34 7.33
C LEU A 97 -23.01 36.29 8.23
N GLN A 98 -22.93 37.58 7.97
CA GLN A 98 -23.64 38.58 8.80
C GLN A 98 -25.16 38.36 8.73
N GLY A 99 -25.81 38.28 9.89
CA GLY A 99 -27.24 38.01 10.00
C GLY A 99 -27.67 36.55 9.81
N LEU A 100 -26.72 35.66 9.56
CA LEU A 100 -26.97 34.22 9.45
C LEU A 100 -26.57 33.43 10.71
N LEU A 101 -26.04 34.11 11.72
CA LEU A 101 -25.47 33.47 12.90
C LEU A 101 -26.29 33.73 14.14
N LEU A 102 -26.55 32.68 14.90
CA LEU A 102 -27.11 32.72 16.26
C LEU A 102 -25.98 32.46 17.26
N ASP A 103 -25.79 33.36 18.23
CA ASP A 103 -24.96 33.11 19.42
C ASP A 103 -25.86 32.68 20.56
N PRO A 104 -25.85 31.42 21.00
CA PRO A 104 -26.67 30.98 22.14
C PRO A 104 -26.05 31.38 23.49
N GLY A 105 -24.93 32.08 23.52
CA GLY A 105 -24.26 32.54 24.73
C GLY A 105 -23.45 31.47 25.49
N ARG A 106 -23.51 30.18 25.07
CA ARG A 106 -22.80 29.08 25.71
C ARG A 106 -22.02 28.28 24.67
N PRO A 107 -20.69 28.56 24.48
CA PRO A 107 -19.86 27.78 23.60
C PRO A 107 -19.75 26.31 24.03
N GLY A 108 -19.62 25.38 23.08
CA GLY A 108 -19.38 23.97 23.35
C GLY A 108 -19.28 23.15 22.07
N GLY A 109 -18.69 21.97 22.15
CA GLY A 109 -18.47 21.12 20.98
C GLY A 109 -17.63 21.77 19.86
N LYS A 110 -16.74 22.73 20.20
CA LYS A 110 -15.98 23.58 19.28
C LYS A 110 -16.81 24.52 18.41
N ALA A 111 -18.06 24.71 18.75
CA ALA A 111 -18.97 25.69 18.18
C ALA A 111 -19.23 26.84 19.20
N ARG A 112 -19.28 28.05 18.69
CA ARG A 112 -19.78 29.24 19.40
C ARG A 112 -21.07 29.73 18.78
N PHE A 113 -21.12 29.72 17.45
CA PHE A 113 -22.25 30.13 16.65
C PHE A 113 -22.94 28.94 16.01
N LEU A 114 -24.23 29.14 15.67
CA LEU A 114 -24.99 28.25 14.79
C LEU A 114 -25.46 29.02 13.56
N LEU A 115 -25.75 28.33 12.47
CA LEU A 115 -26.55 28.91 11.39
C LEU A 115 -27.98 29.12 11.93
N ASP A 116 -28.46 30.37 11.87
CA ASP A 116 -29.78 30.76 12.34
C ASP A 116 -30.84 30.52 11.27
N LEU A 117 -31.53 29.41 11.36
CA LEU A 117 -32.62 29.04 10.44
C LEU A 117 -34.02 29.42 11.00
N ARG A 118 -34.08 30.13 12.15
CA ARG A 118 -35.34 30.59 12.70
C ARG A 118 -35.96 31.63 11.78
N GLY A 119 -37.26 31.47 11.54
CA GLY A 119 -37.99 32.34 10.63
C GLY A 119 -37.70 32.08 9.13
N TYR A 120 -36.90 31.08 8.80
CA TYR A 120 -36.75 30.59 7.43
C TYR A 120 -37.85 29.56 7.11
N ARG A 121 -38.34 29.60 5.89
CA ARG A 121 -39.14 28.52 5.32
C ARG A 121 -38.19 27.42 4.84
N LEU A 122 -38.34 26.23 5.41
CA LEU A 122 -37.54 25.04 5.05
C LEU A 122 -38.20 24.31 3.88
N VAL A 123 -37.93 24.74 2.66
CA VAL A 123 -38.64 24.28 1.45
C VAL A 123 -38.51 22.77 1.30
N GLY A 124 -39.67 22.08 1.19
CA GLY A 124 -39.73 20.61 1.01
C GLY A 124 -39.48 19.81 2.31
N ALA A 125 -39.28 20.46 3.44
CA ALA A 125 -39.12 19.77 4.72
C ALA A 125 -40.47 19.22 5.24
N LYS A 126 -40.43 17.99 5.74
CA LYS A 126 -41.56 17.34 6.42
C LYS A 126 -41.54 17.63 7.91
N ASP A 127 -42.65 17.41 8.55
CA ASP A 127 -42.76 17.56 10.02
C ASP A 127 -41.80 16.59 10.72
N ALA A 128 -40.99 17.10 11.63
CA ALA A 128 -40.05 16.35 12.43
C ALA A 128 -39.80 17.06 13.77
N GLU A 129 -39.39 16.31 14.79
CA GLU A 129 -39.09 16.86 16.10
C GLU A 129 -37.85 16.23 16.72
N THR A 130 -36.97 17.07 17.26
CA THR A 130 -35.83 16.71 18.10
C THR A 130 -35.55 17.88 19.03
N GLN A 131 -35.82 17.69 20.33
CA GLN A 131 -35.69 18.76 21.32
C GLN A 131 -34.30 19.43 21.28
N PRO A 132 -34.18 20.78 21.24
CA PRO A 132 -35.26 21.77 21.44
C PRO A 132 -35.84 22.30 20.11
N PHE A 133 -35.77 21.58 19.00
CA PHE A 133 -36.24 22.02 17.70
C PHE A 133 -37.37 21.15 17.17
N ARG A 134 -38.30 21.82 16.45
CA ARG A 134 -39.38 21.15 15.72
C ARG A 134 -39.53 21.78 14.34
N VAL A 135 -39.73 20.99 13.33
CA VAL A 135 -40.15 21.42 12.00
C VAL A 135 -41.63 21.13 11.85
N ARG A 136 -42.44 22.17 11.57
CA ARG A 136 -43.86 22.04 11.31
C ARG A 136 -44.27 22.94 10.16
N GLY A 137 -44.93 22.38 9.15
CA GLY A 137 -45.37 23.14 7.97
C GLY A 137 -44.22 23.91 7.32
N GLU A 138 -43.08 23.27 7.09
CA GLU A 138 -41.87 23.88 6.54
C GLU A 138 -41.25 25.01 7.39
N ARG A 139 -41.54 25.12 8.67
CA ARG A 139 -40.98 26.12 9.55
C ARG A 139 -40.26 25.51 10.74
N LEU A 140 -39.11 26.09 11.09
CA LEU A 140 -38.37 25.70 12.28
C LEU A 140 -38.92 26.48 13.51
N GLU A 141 -39.42 25.73 14.45
CA GLU A 141 -39.85 26.21 15.76
C GLU A 141 -38.85 25.82 16.83
N VAL A 142 -38.67 26.68 17.82
CA VAL A 142 -37.83 26.40 18.99
C VAL A 142 -38.77 26.17 20.17
N THR A 143 -38.71 24.98 20.76
CA THR A 143 -39.62 24.54 21.84
C THR A 143 -39.10 24.84 23.21
N GLU A 144 -37.80 25.13 23.37
CA GLU A 144 -37.12 25.49 24.61
C GLU A 144 -36.12 26.62 24.37
N ASP A 145 -35.80 27.41 25.41
CA ASP A 145 -34.81 28.47 25.32
C ASP A 145 -33.41 27.92 24.92
N PRO A 146 -32.88 28.28 23.75
CA PRO A 146 -31.56 27.81 23.27
C PRO A 146 -30.43 28.21 24.22
N GLY A 147 -30.54 29.32 24.95
CA GLY A 147 -29.54 29.80 25.90
C GLY A 147 -29.24 28.84 27.06
N LYS A 148 -30.09 27.84 27.28
CA LYS A 148 -29.88 26.80 28.30
C LYS A 148 -28.89 25.70 27.86
N ARG A 149 -28.62 25.54 26.55
CA ARG A 149 -27.78 24.47 26.00
C ARG A 149 -26.51 25.03 25.38
N LYS A 150 -25.47 24.18 25.24
CA LYS A 150 -24.23 24.56 24.57
C LYS A 150 -24.43 24.58 23.05
N ALA A 151 -23.70 25.43 22.35
CA ALA A 151 -23.78 25.57 20.89
C ALA A 151 -23.59 24.25 20.13
N GLY A 152 -22.67 23.37 20.57
CA GLY A 152 -22.45 22.06 19.96
C GLY A 152 -23.65 21.13 20.10
N ASP A 153 -24.29 21.09 21.28
CA ASP A 153 -25.46 20.24 21.54
C ASP A 153 -26.68 20.74 20.74
N LEU A 154 -26.82 22.06 20.58
CA LEU A 154 -27.83 22.66 19.72
C LEU A 154 -27.58 22.35 18.23
N ALA A 155 -26.32 22.40 17.78
CA ALA A 155 -25.97 22.02 16.39
C ALA A 155 -26.31 20.56 16.09
N GLU A 156 -26.11 19.67 17.06
CA GLU A 156 -26.46 18.25 16.94
C GLU A 156 -27.97 18.04 16.84
N ALA A 157 -28.74 18.63 17.76
CA ALA A 157 -30.19 18.54 17.74
C ALA A 157 -30.80 19.18 16.47
N LEU A 158 -30.24 20.32 16.02
CA LEU A 158 -30.69 20.98 14.81
C LEU A 158 -30.37 20.12 13.56
N ALA A 159 -29.19 19.52 13.48
CA ALA A 159 -28.85 18.61 12.39
C ALA A 159 -29.81 17.43 12.36
N GLU A 160 -30.07 16.79 13.49
CA GLU A 160 -30.95 15.62 13.57
C GLU A 160 -32.38 15.92 13.11
N VAL A 161 -32.96 17.03 13.55
CA VAL A 161 -34.31 17.40 13.10
C VAL A 161 -34.37 17.73 11.63
N LEU A 162 -33.35 18.40 11.08
CA LEU A 162 -33.28 18.76 9.67
C LEU A 162 -33.01 17.55 8.76
N GLU A 163 -32.14 16.64 9.17
CA GLU A 163 -31.89 15.37 8.45
C GLU A 163 -33.16 14.53 8.33
N ARG A 164 -33.94 14.45 9.40
CA ARG A 164 -35.26 13.79 9.39
C ARG A 164 -36.28 14.54 8.52
N ALA A 165 -36.36 15.86 8.65
CA ALA A 165 -37.33 16.67 7.93
C ALA A 165 -37.11 16.64 6.42
N TRP A 166 -35.87 16.67 5.95
CA TRP A 166 -35.53 16.58 4.55
C TRP A 166 -35.28 15.15 4.07
N GLY A 167 -35.33 14.13 4.93
CA GLY A 167 -35.19 12.73 4.56
C GLY A 167 -33.77 12.39 4.08
N VAL A 168 -32.74 12.90 4.76
CA VAL A 168 -31.34 12.60 4.44
C VAL A 168 -31.09 11.10 4.62
N ALA A 169 -30.68 10.43 3.55
CA ALA A 169 -30.42 9.00 3.60
C ALA A 169 -29.01 8.70 4.14
N PRO A 170 -28.86 7.67 5.00
CA PRO A 170 -27.57 7.27 5.51
C PRO A 170 -26.66 6.74 4.38
N PRO A 171 -25.33 6.82 4.55
CA PRO A 171 -24.39 6.30 3.55
C PRO A 171 -24.50 4.78 3.43
N LYS A 172 -24.40 4.27 2.20
CA LYS A 172 -24.21 2.84 1.94
C LYS A 172 -22.73 2.48 2.16
N ARG A 173 -22.45 1.19 2.23
CA ARG A 173 -21.08 0.71 2.41
C ARG A 173 -20.18 1.17 1.25
N GLY A 174 -19.13 1.93 1.55
CA GLY A 174 -18.19 2.48 0.57
C GLY A 174 -18.60 3.82 -0.04
N GLU A 175 -19.78 4.36 0.31
CA GLU A 175 -20.24 5.69 -0.10
C GLU A 175 -19.98 6.72 1.03
N GLU A 176 -19.71 7.97 0.64
CA GLU A 176 -19.67 9.10 1.57
C GLU A 176 -20.94 9.95 1.45
N VAL A 177 -21.31 10.58 2.56
CA VAL A 177 -22.29 11.66 2.58
C VAL A 177 -21.59 12.94 2.96
N LEU A 178 -21.65 13.94 2.09
CA LEU A 178 -21.08 15.26 2.29
C LEU A 178 -22.18 16.31 2.36
N PHE A 179 -21.90 17.36 3.10
CA PHE A 179 -22.75 18.55 3.21
C PHE A 179 -21.93 19.77 2.82
N SER A 180 -22.53 20.70 2.07
CA SER A 180 -21.89 21.96 1.71
C SER A 180 -22.88 23.13 1.88
N LEU A 181 -22.39 24.35 1.83
CA LEU A 181 -23.18 25.57 2.05
C LEU A 181 -23.21 26.43 0.80
N ALA A 182 -24.40 26.96 0.49
CA ALA A 182 -24.60 27.97 -0.55
C ALA A 182 -25.37 29.17 -0.02
N LEU A 183 -25.19 30.30 -0.66
CA LEU A 183 -25.91 31.55 -0.41
C LEU A 183 -26.51 32.03 -1.72
N GLU A 184 -27.84 32.23 -1.75
CA GLU A 184 -28.58 32.69 -2.94
C GLU A 184 -28.30 31.85 -4.21
N GLY A 185 -28.27 30.53 -4.05
CA GLY A 185 -27.98 29.60 -5.14
C GLY A 185 -26.51 29.44 -5.51
N ARG A 186 -25.61 30.19 -4.89
CA ARG A 186 -24.18 30.16 -5.15
C ARG A 186 -23.42 29.42 -4.06
N PRO A 187 -22.74 28.29 -4.36
CA PRO A 187 -21.90 27.57 -3.39
C PRO A 187 -20.82 28.47 -2.77
N LEU A 188 -20.50 28.28 -1.50
CA LEU A 188 -19.39 29.02 -0.88
C LEU A 188 -18.06 28.82 -1.61
N ALA A 189 -17.86 27.68 -2.23
CA ALA A 189 -16.72 27.36 -3.06
C ALA A 189 -16.47 28.33 -4.23
N ASP A 190 -17.53 29.05 -4.68
CA ASP A 190 -17.47 30.01 -5.79
C ASP A 190 -17.18 31.44 -5.33
N PHE A 191 -17.15 31.69 -4.01
CA PHE A 191 -16.81 33.01 -3.49
C PHE A 191 -15.30 33.18 -3.40
N PRO A 192 -14.73 34.27 -3.98
CA PRO A 192 -13.29 34.55 -3.90
C PRO A 192 -12.78 34.58 -2.47
N GLU A 193 -13.54 35.17 -1.57
CA GLU A 193 -13.21 35.31 -0.14
C GLU A 193 -13.05 33.94 0.53
N TYR A 194 -13.91 32.96 0.18
CA TYR A 194 -13.81 31.61 0.70
C TYR A 194 -12.63 30.86 0.06
N ARG A 195 -12.39 31.04 -1.24
CA ARG A 195 -11.23 30.45 -1.93
C ARG A 195 -9.93 30.95 -1.33
N ASP A 196 -9.82 32.24 -1.06
CA ASP A 196 -8.66 32.85 -0.41
C ASP A 196 -8.49 32.35 1.04
N TYR A 197 -9.59 32.26 1.79
CA TYR A 197 -9.58 31.68 3.14
C TYR A 197 -9.07 30.24 3.10
N LEU A 198 -9.62 29.40 2.22
CA LEU A 198 -9.27 28.01 2.10
C LEU A 198 -7.81 27.84 1.67
N LYS A 199 -7.31 28.68 0.75
CA LYS A 199 -5.93 28.72 0.35
C LYS A 199 -5.00 29.01 1.53
N ARG A 200 -5.26 30.08 2.30
CA ARG A 200 -4.51 30.39 3.53
C ARG A 200 -4.55 29.28 4.56
N LEU A 201 -5.70 28.62 4.70
CA LEU A 201 -5.88 27.49 5.61
C LEU A 201 -5.03 26.29 5.22
N LEU A 202 -5.08 25.92 3.94
CA LEU A 202 -4.36 24.74 3.40
C LEU A 202 -2.85 24.98 3.34
N THR A 203 -2.42 26.23 3.10
CA THR A 203 -1.00 26.60 3.08
C THR A 203 -0.40 26.88 4.46
N GLY A 204 -1.23 26.95 5.50
CA GLY A 204 -0.77 27.16 6.88
C GLY A 204 -0.25 28.58 7.17
N GLU A 205 -0.59 29.58 6.35
CA GLU A 205 -0.09 30.97 6.49
C GLU A 205 -0.26 31.58 7.88
N ARG A 206 -1.35 31.26 8.57
CA ARG A 206 -1.62 31.76 9.94
C ARG A 206 -0.54 31.41 10.96
N ARG A 207 0.24 30.36 10.73
CA ARG A 207 1.32 29.91 11.63
C ARG A 207 2.57 30.78 11.54
N PHE A 208 2.79 31.38 10.36
CA PHE A 208 3.97 32.22 10.13
C PHE A 208 3.85 33.62 10.73
N ALA A 209 2.64 34.06 11.02
CA ALA A 209 2.41 35.33 11.75
C ALA A 209 3.08 35.35 13.15
N GLN A 210 3.33 34.17 13.74
CA GLN A 210 3.98 33.98 15.03
C GLN A 210 5.35 33.29 14.88
N GLY A 211 5.85 33.08 13.65
CA GLY A 211 7.08 32.37 13.35
C GLY A 211 8.34 33.15 13.77
N SER A 212 9.35 32.44 14.25
CA SER A 212 10.68 33.01 14.51
C SER A 212 11.45 33.17 13.20
N GLN A 213 12.37 34.16 13.16
CA GLN A 213 13.33 34.27 12.07
C GLN A 213 14.37 33.15 12.17
N GLY A 214 14.68 32.48 11.07
CA GLY A 214 15.60 31.36 11.09
C GLY A 214 16.10 30.91 9.71
N LEU A 215 16.70 29.71 9.69
CA LEU A 215 17.16 29.05 8.48
C LEU A 215 16.09 28.06 8.00
N CYS A 216 15.70 28.16 6.75
CA CYS A 216 14.87 27.13 6.12
C CYS A 216 15.74 25.94 5.70
N HIS A 217 15.52 24.77 6.30
CA HIS A 217 16.33 23.58 6.04
C HIS A 217 16.05 22.93 4.67
N ALA A 218 14.97 23.31 3.99
CA ALA A 218 14.65 22.79 2.67
C ALA A 218 15.28 23.60 1.53
N CYS A 219 15.31 24.94 1.61
CA CYS A 219 15.85 25.79 0.56
C CYS A 219 17.11 26.56 0.96
N GLY A 220 17.59 26.46 2.20
CA GLY A 220 18.80 27.12 2.68
C GLY A 220 18.68 28.62 2.93
N ARG A 221 17.50 29.25 2.72
CA ARG A 221 17.31 30.68 2.98
C ARG A 221 17.42 30.97 4.48
N ALA A 222 18.31 31.88 4.86
CA ALA A 222 18.49 32.36 6.23
C ALA A 222 17.73 33.68 6.46
N GLY A 223 17.41 34.00 7.72
CA GLY A 223 16.74 35.24 8.08
C GLY A 223 15.30 35.35 7.54
N VAL A 224 14.63 34.21 7.31
CA VAL A 224 13.23 34.16 6.88
C VAL A 224 12.33 33.66 7.99
N PRO A 225 11.02 34.02 8.00
CA PRO A 225 10.08 33.42 8.93
C PRO A 225 10.07 31.89 8.75
N VAL A 226 10.20 31.13 9.84
CA VAL A 226 10.19 29.68 9.81
C VAL A 226 9.25 29.09 10.86
N VAL A 227 8.69 27.94 10.55
CA VAL A 227 7.92 27.12 11.49
C VAL A 227 8.62 25.80 11.73
N GLN A 228 8.52 25.30 12.96
CA GLN A 228 9.06 24.04 13.43
C GLN A 228 7.98 22.99 13.76
N SER A 229 6.71 23.35 13.65
CA SER A 229 5.59 22.44 13.95
C SER A 229 5.09 21.75 12.70
N PHE A 230 5.15 20.42 12.69
CA PHE A 230 4.70 19.55 11.61
C PHE A 230 3.45 18.73 12.01
N ALA A 231 2.67 19.22 12.98
CA ALA A 231 1.47 18.53 13.48
C ALA A 231 0.41 18.28 12.38
N ASP A 232 0.35 19.14 11.35
CA ASP A 232 -0.63 19.05 10.26
C ASP A 232 -0.26 18.04 9.17
N PHE A 233 0.98 17.55 9.17
CA PHE A 233 1.40 16.53 8.24
C PHE A 233 0.92 15.16 8.71
N LYS A 234 0.46 14.35 7.77
CA LYS A 234 0.11 12.94 8.03
C LYS A 234 1.36 12.07 8.15
N LEU A 235 2.36 12.34 7.29
CA LEU A 235 3.67 11.69 7.35
C LEU A 235 4.51 12.32 8.45
N LYS A 236 4.74 11.59 9.54
CA LYS A 236 5.48 12.10 10.70
C LYS A 236 6.98 11.87 10.55
N PHE A 237 7.64 12.71 9.75
CA PHE A 237 9.09 12.64 9.56
C PHE A 237 9.87 13.21 10.75
N TYR A 238 9.33 14.22 11.45
CA TYR A 238 9.96 14.89 12.57
C TYR A 238 9.05 14.91 13.78
N ILE A 239 9.64 14.68 14.94
CA ILE A 239 8.95 14.76 16.22
C ILE A 239 9.27 16.12 16.81
N THR A 240 8.30 17.03 16.82
CA THR A 240 8.42 18.41 17.35
C THR A 240 7.52 18.67 18.56
N ASP A 241 6.91 17.61 19.10
CA ASP A 241 5.99 17.66 20.25
C ASP A 241 6.61 17.05 21.52
N LYS A 242 7.84 16.51 21.44
CA LYS A 242 8.53 15.87 22.56
C LYS A 242 9.92 16.47 22.74
N LYS A 243 10.15 17.14 23.86
CA LYS A 243 11.40 17.84 24.19
C LYS A 243 12.65 16.98 24.05
N GLY A 244 12.58 15.67 24.33
CA GLY A 244 13.72 14.75 24.19
C GLY A 244 14.30 14.63 22.77
N PHE A 245 13.56 15.06 21.73
CA PHE A 245 14.04 15.10 20.35
C PHE A 245 14.59 16.48 19.94
N ALA A 246 14.48 17.48 20.82
CA ALA A 246 15.05 18.80 20.57
C ALA A 246 16.55 18.82 20.91
N PRO A 247 17.41 19.49 20.13
CA PRO A 247 18.81 19.70 20.47
C PRO A 247 18.95 20.34 21.87
N GLY A 248 19.77 19.73 22.73
CA GLY A 248 19.94 20.18 24.12
C GLY A 248 18.69 20.06 24.99
N VAL A 249 17.70 19.24 24.60
CA VAL A 249 16.42 19.02 25.31
C VAL A 249 15.63 20.32 25.55
N ARG A 250 15.80 21.31 24.66
CA ARG A 250 15.09 22.61 24.72
C ARG A 250 14.08 22.72 23.61
N GLU A 251 12.86 23.06 23.96
CA GLU A 251 11.74 23.17 23.01
C GLU A 251 12.02 24.22 21.92
N GLU A 252 12.65 25.33 22.28
CA GLU A 252 13.01 26.40 21.36
C GLU A 252 14.07 25.98 20.32
N ALA A 253 14.77 24.89 20.60
CA ALA A 253 15.82 24.37 19.72
C ALA A 253 15.30 23.45 18.60
N PHE A 254 14.00 23.11 18.54
CA PHE A 254 13.46 22.36 17.42
C PHE A 254 13.71 23.04 16.05
N ALA A 255 13.68 24.38 16.01
CA ALA A 255 14.00 25.15 14.81
C ALA A 255 15.42 24.90 14.28
N LYS A 256 16.37 24.47 15.15
CA LYS A 256 17.74 24.10 14.77
C LYS A 256 17.82 22.69 14.19
N ALA A 257 16.87 21.81 14.53
CA ALA A 257 16.79 20.46 13.99
C ALA A 257 16.16 20.46 12.60
N TYR A 258 14.99 21.09 12.47
CA TYR A 258 14.29 21.24 11.20
C TYR A 258 13.24 22.33 11.26
N ALA A 259 13.29 23.27 10.32
CA ALA A 259 12.32 24.35 10.17
C ALA A 259 12.15 24.70 8.69
N LEU A 260 10.95 25.13 8.31
CA LEU A 260 10.62 25.48 6.93
C LEU A 260 10.10 26.91 6.83
N CYS A 261 10.46 27.61 5.75
CA CYS A 261 9.85 28.87 5.37
C CYS A 261 8.44 28.64 4.76
N PRO A 262 7.61 29.68 4.60
CA PRO A 262 6.24 29.56 4.08
C PRO A 262 6.15 28.79 2.78
N ASP A 263 6.99 29.11 1.79
CA ASP A 263 6.97 28.47 0.46
C ASP A 263 7.28 26.97 0.56
N CYS A 264 8.35 26.62 1.27
CA CYS A 264 8.71 25.21 1.42
C CYS A 264 7.71 24.41 2.27
N PHE A 265 7.08 25.05 3.25
CA PHE A 265 6.01 24.42 4.03
C PHE A 265 4.80 24.14 3.14
N ARG A 266 4.39 25.13 2.33
CA ARG A 266 3.30 25.01 1.36
C ARG A 266 3.57 23.90 0.35
N ALA A 267 4.74 23.93 -0.28
CA ALA A 267 5.16 22.91 -1.24
C ALA A 267 5.14 21.50 -0.61
N LEU A 268 5.71 21.34 0.59
CA LEU A 268 5.68 20.04 1.26
C LEU A 268 4.26 19.57 1.58
N LYS A 269 3.38 20.49 1.96
CA LYS A 269 1.99 20.18 2.28
C LYS A 269 1.18 19.76 1.05
N LEU A 270 1.37 20.48 -0.07
CA LEU A 270 0.79 20.12 -1.37
C LEU A 270 1.28 18.76 -1.85
N GLY A 271 2.60 18.56 -1.85
CA GLY A 271 3.19 17.29 -2.29
C GLY A 271 2.78 16.10 -1.42
N GLU A 272 2.70 16.26 -0.09
CA GLU A 272 2.19 15.22 0.81
C GLU A 272 0.73 14.86 0.50
N GLY A 273 -0.13 15.87 0.38
CA GLY A 273 -1.55 15.69 0.10
C GLY A 273 -1.76 14.95 -1.22
N PHE A 274 -1.13 15.43 -2.28
CA PHE A 274 -1.19 14.82 -3.60
C PHE A 274 -0.66 13.37 -3.60
N ALA A 275 0.49 13.13 -2.97
CA ALA A 275 1.09 11.81 -2.93
C ALA A 275 0.20 10.80 -2.18
N LEU A 276 -0.35 11.20 -1.03
CA LEU A 276 -1.24 10.36 -0.24
C LEU A 276 -2.57 10.05 -0.92
N GLU A 277 -3.03 10.89 -1.84
CA GLU A 277 -4.28 10.67 -2.57
C GLU A 277 -4.04 9.89 -3.87
N ASN A 278 -3.01 10.26 -4.65
CA ASN A 278 -2.88 9.83 -6.04
C ASN A 278 -1.74 8.85 -6.29
N LEU A 279 -0.75 8.76 -5.39
CA LEU A 279 0.47 7.99 -5.60
C LEU A 279 0.58 6.76 -4.68
N LYS A 280 -0.55 6.25 -4.22
CA LYS A 280 -0.59 5.03 -3.39
C LYS A 280 -0.49 3.79 -4.26
N LEU A 281 0.30 2.84 -3.78
CA LEU A 281 0.45 1.50 -4.33
C LEU A 281 0.28 0.48 -3.20
N ARG A 282 -0.54 -0.54 -3.39
CA ARG A 282 -0.53 -1.70 -2.51
C ARG A 282 0.50 -2.71 -3.00
N PHE A 283 1.56 -2.89 -2.23
CA PHE A 283 2.65 -3.78 -2.55
C PHE A 283 2.98 -4.68 -1.36
N LEU A 284 3.05 -6.00 -1.57
CA LEU A 284 3.38 -6.99 -0.54
C LEU A 284 2.55 -6.81 0.76
N GLU A 285 1.24 -6.70 0.65
CA GLU A 285 0.29 -6.50 1.77
C GLU A 285 0.55 -5.20 2.58
N THR A 286 1.36 -4.30 2.06
CA THR A 286 1.70 -3.01 2.65
C THR A 286 1.38 -1.88 1.68
N GLU A 287 1.00 -0.74 2.20
CA GLU A 287 0.84 0.47 1.39
C GLU A 287 2.19 1.13 1.17
N ALA A 288 2.41 1.62 -0.03
CA ALA A 288 3.58 2.40 -0.41
C ALA A 288 3.16 3.67 -1.16
N LEU A 289 3.90 4.76 -0.97
CA LEU A 289 3.86 5.91 -1.87
C LEU A 289 4.94 5.73 -2.93
N VAL A 290 4.57 5.97 -4.18
CA VAL A 290 5.49 6.01 -5.31
C VAL A 290 5.82 7.47 -5.60
N LEU A 291 6.96 7.94 -5.14
CA LEU A 291 7.37 9.33 -5.27
C LEU A 291 8.32 9.47 -6.46
N PRO A 292 8.02 10.31 -7.46
CA PRO A 292 8.92 10.56 -8.59
C PRO A 292 10.22 11.21 -8.10
N GLY A 293 11.33 10.91 -8.78
CA GLY A 293 12.64 11.43 -8.43
C GLY A 293 12.69 12.95 -8.44
N ALA A 294 13.44 13.53 -7.51
CA ALA A 294 13.52 14.97 -7.30
C ALA A 294 14.33 15.73 -8.39
N GLU A 295 14.90 15.00 -9.34
CA GLU A 295 15.75 15.56 -10.42
C GLU A 295 14.98 15.84 -11.71
N LEU A 296 13.68 15.54 -11.74
CA LEU A 296 12.82 15.89 -12.87
C LEU A 296 12.68 17.42 -12.99
N GLU A 297 12.79 17.88 -14.23
CA GLU A 297 12.49 19.27 -14.55
C GLU A 297 11.03 19.61 -14.19
N PRO A 298 10.76 20.79 -13.62
CA PRO A 298 9.43 21.15 -13.12
C PRO A 298 8.31 20.98 -14.17
N GLU A 299 8.58 21.29 -15.43
CA GLU A 299 7.62 21.17 -16.53
C GLU A 299 7.28 19.71 -16.86
N LYS A 300 8.28 18.83 -16.85
CA LYS A 300 8.08 17.37 -17.04
C LYS A 300 7.33 16.77 -15.86
N LEU A 301 7.65 17.23 -14.64
CA LEU A 301 6.96 16.77 -13.43
C LEU A 301 5.50 17.24 -13.42
N SER A 302 5.20 18.47 -13.84
CA SER A 302 3.82 18.97 -13.96
C SER A 302 3.00 18.14 -14.94
N ARG A 303 3.54 17.82 -16.11
CA ARG A 303 2.88 16.93 -17.09
C ARG A 303 2.69 15.51 -16.56
N LEU A 304 3.66 14.97 -15.80
CA LEU A 304 3.53 13.69 -15.13
C LEU A 304 2.38 13.70 -14.11
N VAL A 305 2.28 14.77 -13.32
CA VAL A 305 1.21 14.99 -12.34
C VAL A 305 -0.16 15.05 -13.02
N GLU A 306 -0.30 15.81 -14.10
CA GLU A 306 -1.54 15.90 -14.89
C GLU A 306 -1.98 14.52 -15.41
N ARG A 307 -1.03 13.69 -15.87
CA ARG A 307 -1.31 12.32 -16.31
C ARG A 307 -1.71 11.39 -15.18
N VAL A 308 -1.07 11.51 -14.03
CA VAL A 308 -1.48 10.75 -12.83
C VAL A 308 -2.92 11.12 -12.48
N LEU A 309 -3.26 12.41 -12.48
CA LEU A 309 -4.62 12.89 -12.23
C LEU A 309 -5.64 12.38 -13.26
N ALA A 310 -5.24 12.28 -14.53
CA ALA A 310 -6.10 11.73 -15.59
C ALA A 310 -6.35 10.22 -15.48
N GLN A 311 -5.48 9.48 -14.76
CA GLN A 311 -5.52 8.01 -14.63
C GLN A 311 -5.97 7.52 -13.25
N VAL A 312 -6.60 8.34 -12.45
CA VAL A 312 -6.88 8.22 -11.00
C VAL A 312 -7.41 6.86 -10.48
N HIS A 313 -7.90 5.97 -11.32
CA HIS A 313 -8.49 4.69 -10.87
C HIS A 313 -7.69 3.43 -11.21
N GLY A 314 -6.46 3.52 -11.70
CA GLY A 314 -5.71 2.37 -12.20
C GLY A 314 -4.35 2.08 -11.55
N LEU A 315 -3.79 2.99 -10.79
CA LEU A 315 -2.40 2.90 -10.30
C LEU A 315 -2.21 2.10 -8.99
N GLU A 316 -3.25 1.43 -8.50
CA GLU A 316 -3.18 0.65 -7.26
C GLU A 316 -2.30 -0.61 -7.36
N ARG A 317 -1.91 -1.01 -8.57
CA ARG A 317 -1.11 -2.22 -8.83
C ARG A 317 0.24 -1.86 -9.45
N LEU A 318 1.26 -2.62 -9.09
CA LEU A 318 2.61 -2.43 -9.65
C LEU A 318 2.64 -2.56 -11.19
N SER A 319 1.80 -3.42 -11.78
CA SER A 319 1.65 -3.55 -13.23
C SER A 319 1.15 -2.26 -13.90
N ALA A 320 0.19 -1.57 -13.29
CA ALA A 320 -0.29 -0.29 -13.79
C ALA A 320 0.80 0.80 -13.74
N TRP A 321 1.65 0.79 -12.70
CA TRP A 321 2.83 1.63 -12.62
C TRP A 321 3.84 1.33 -13.71
N ARG A 322 4.12 0.05 -14.01
CA ARG A 322 4.96 -0.34 -15.14
C ARG A 322 4.48 0.30 -16.45
N ASP A 323 3.19 0.15 -16.75
CA ASP A 323 2.60 0.64 -18.00
C ASP A 323 2.57 2.17 -18.06
N PHE A 324 2.35 2.83 -16.92
CA PHE A 324 2.43 4.28 -16.78
C PHE A 324 3.85 4.78 -17.03
N LEU A 325 4.86 4.18 -16.39
CA LEU A 325 6.28 4.55 -16.54
C LEU A 325 6.77 4.32 -17.98
N ALA A 326 6.36 3.21 -18.61
CA ALA A 326 6.70 2.91 -20.00
C ALA A 326 6.09 3.93 -20.97
N ARG A 327 4.89 4.43 -20.70
CA ARG A 327 4.25 5.52 -21.49
C ARG A 327 4.94 6.85 -21.24
N ALA A 328 5.19 7.22 -20.00
CA ALA A 328 5.88 8.46 -19.64
C ALA A 328 7.26 8.56 -20.32
N LYS A 329 8.03 7.46 -20.33
CA LYS A 329 9.30 7.38 -21.02
C LYS A 329 9.18 7.63 -22.53
N ARG A 330 8.20 7.03 -23.20
CA ARG A 330 8.01 7.17 -24.67
C ARG A 330 7.56 8.55 -25.08
N GLU A 331 6.65 9.15 -24.33
CA GLU A 331 5.95 10.37 -24.75
C GLU A 331 6.63 11.64 -24.25
N GLU A 332 7.35 11.60 -23.14
CA GLU A 332 8.02 12.78 -22.55
C GLU A 332 9.53 12.80 -22.81
N GLY A 333 10.10 11.77 -23.46
CA GLY A 333 11.55 11.68 -23.65
C GLY A 333 12.33 11.68 -22.33
N VAL A 334 11.73 11.15 -21.24
CA VAL A 334 12.38 11.06 -19.94
C VAL A 334 13.25 9.82 -19.93
N ASP A 335 14.54 9.97 -20.18
CA ASP A 335 15.48 8.84 -20.23
C ASP A 335 15.68 8.19 -18.87
N TYR A 336 15.52 8.93 -17.78
CA TYR A 336 15.64 8.44 -16.41
C TYR A 336 14.57 9.04 -15.50
N LEU A 337 13.62 8.21 -15.10
CA LEU A 337 12.61 8.52 -14.10
C LEU A 337 12.79 7.58 -12.91
N GLY A 338 13.75 7.86 -12.02
CA GLY A 338 13.85 7.17 -10.74
C GLY A 338 12.63 7.49 -9.87
N PHE A 339 12.23 6.55 -9.04
CA PHE A 339 11.19 6.80 -8.05
C PHE A 339 11.56 6.21 -6.68
N THR A 340 11.03 6.82 -5.65
CA THR A 340 11.21 6.38 -4.26
C THR A 340 9.93 5.68 -3.79
N LEU A 341 10.07 4.47 -3.23
CA LEU A 341 8.98 3.76 -2.57
C LEU A 341 9.04 4.02 -1.07
N LEU A 342 8.06 4.73 -0.51
CA LEU A 342 7.89 4.91 0.92
C LEU A 342 6.81 3.95 1.42
N PHE A 343 7.21 2.87 2.08
CA PHE A 343 6.30 1.94 2.72
C PHE A 343 5.79 2.52 4.05
N PHE A 344 4.48 2.45 4.24
CA PHE A 344 3.86 3.04 5.42
C PHE A 344 2.66 2.21 5.91
N ARG A 345 2.20 2.58 7.09
CA ARG A 345 0.95 2.08 7.65
C ARG A 345 0.12 3.25 8.14
N GLU A 346 -1.11 3.33 7.69
CA GLU A 346 -2.06 4.30 8.21
C GLU A 346 -2.46 3.93 9.65
N ALA A 347 -2.45 4.92 10.53
CA ALA A 347 -2.98 4.86 11.88
C ALA A 347 -3.91 6.05 12.07
N GLN A 348 -4.84 5.98 13.02
CA GLN A 348 -5.93 6.97 13.21
C GLN A 348 -5.51 8.45 13.15
N ALA A 349 -4.30 8.78 13.62
CA ALA A 349 -3.83 10.17 13.70
C ALA A 349 -2.51 10.42 12.96
N ALA A 350 -1.84 9.40 12.42
CA ALA A 350 -0.53 9.55 11.78
C ALA A 350 -0.21 8.37 10.87
N THR A 351 0.48 8.65 9.79
CA THR A 351 1.04 7.64 8.90
C THR A 351 2.44 7.28 9.38
N LYS A 352 2.64 6.02 9.76
CA LYS A 352 3.94 5.53 10.25
C LYS A 352 4.75 4.95 9.09
N ALA A 353 5.90 5.54 8.79
CA ALA A 353 6.86 4.97 7.86
C ALA A 353 7.37 3.61 8.38
N LYS A 354 7.46 2.63 7.50
CA LYS A 354 7.92 1.27 7.76
C LYS A 354 9.24 0.96 7.10
N GLY A 355 9.48 1.56 5.95
CA GLY A 355 10.69 1.41 5.18
C GLY A 355 10.68 2.33 3.96
N VAL A 356 11.83 2.49 3.36
CA VAL A 356 12.00 3.29 2.15
C VAL A 356 12.96 2.58 1.21
N VAL A 357 12.62 2.56 -0.08
CA VAL A 357 13.51 2.16 -1.17
C VAL A 357 13.72 3.37 -2.04
N LEU A 358 14.92 3.91 -2.01
CA LEU A 358 15.28 5.14 -2.72
C LEU A 358 15.68 4.84 -4.17
N GLU A 359 15.36 5.76 -5.06
CA GLU A 359 15.90 5.82 -6.43
C GLU A 359 15.75 4.51 -7.23
N VAL A 360 14.55 3.91 -7.19
CA VAL A 360 14.25 2.71 -7.97
C VAL A 360 14.22 3.06 -9.47
N PRO A 361 15.10 2.45 -10.30
CA PRO A 361 15.05 2.68 -11.73
C PRO A 361 13.85 1.94 -12.37
N PRO A 362 13.13 2.54 -13.32
CA PRO A 362 12.05 1.86 -14.05
C PRO A 362 12.48 0.55 -14.70
N SER A 363 13.71 0.48 -15.21
CA SER A 363 14.29 -0.71 -15.82
C SER A 363 14.31 -1.92 -14.87
N ARG A 364 14.41 -1.70 -13.57
CA ARG A 364 14.33 -2.78 -12.56
C ARG A 364 12.92 -3.34 -12.43
N VAL A 365 11.91 -2.48 -12.51
CA VAL A 365 10.50 -2.92 -12.50
C VAL A 365 10.19 -3.70 -13.77
N GLU A 366 10.64 -3.21 -14.93
CA GLU A 366 10.49 -3.91 -16.21
C GLU A 366 11.20 -5.26 -16.21
N ALA A 367 12.44 -5.33 -15.70
CA ALA A 367 13.21 -6.57 -15.58
C ALA A 367 12.50 -7.60 -14.69
N LEU A 368 11.93 -7.15 -13.56
CA LEU A 368 11.16 -8.02 -12.67
C LEU A 368 9.95 -8.63 -13.39
N PHE A 369 9.14 -7.80 -14.06
CA PHE A 369 7.96 -8.29 -14.77
C PHE A 369 8.32 -9.24 -15.93
N ARG A 370 9.36 -8.94 -16.68
CA ARG A 370 9.85 -9.83 -17.74
C ARG A 370 10.30 -11.18 -17.18
N ALA A 371 11.09 -11.17 -16.11
CA ALA A 371 11.55 -12.39 -15.47
C ALA A 371 10.40 -13.22 -14.88
N MET A 372 9.36 -12.56 -14.35
CA MET A 372 8.16 -13.22 -13.85
C MET A 372 7.34 -13.84 -14.98
N GLU A 373 7.16 -13.13 -16.10
CA GLU A 373 6.44 -13.63 -17.27
C GLU A 373 7.13 -14.87 -17.85
N GLU A 374 8.46 -14.83 -18.01
CA GLU A 374 9.26 -15.96 -18.46
C GLU A 374 9.24 -17.17 -17.51
N ALA A 375 9.06 -16.92 -16.20
CA ALA A 375 8.93 -17.96 -15.19
C ALA A 375 7.48 -18.45 -15.00
N GLY A 376 6.51 -17.83 -15.66
CA GLY A 376 5.08 -18.14 -15.49
C GLY A 376 4.52 -17.78 -14.09
N VAL A 377 5.12 -16.79 -13.42
CA VAL A 377 4.67 -16.29 -12.10
C VAL A 377 3.81 -15.06 -12.30
N GLU A 378 2.53 -15.14 -11.88
CA GLU A 378 1.56 -14.09 -12.15
C GLU A 378 1.65 -12.89 -11.18
N GLY A 379 2.11 -13.10 -9.95
CA GLY A 379 2.03 -12.07 -8.91
C GLY A 379 3.26 -11.93 -8.03
N VAL A 380 3.74 -10.70 -7.86
CA VAL A 380 4.81 -10.37 -6.90
C VAL A 380 4.42 -10.76 -5.46
N ARG A 381 3.12 -10.81 -5.16
CA ARG A 381 2.60 -11.23 -3.86
C ARG A 381 3.01 -12.65 -3.49
N ASP A 382 3.21 -13.52 -4.45
CA ASP A 382 3.58 -14.93 -4.23
C ASP A 382 4.92 -15.06 -3.50
N TRP A 383 5.80 -14.05 -3.63
CA TRP A 383 7.02 -13.94 -2.84
C TRP A 383 6.81 -14.00 -1.33
N LEU A 384 5.69 -13.45 -0.82
CA LEU A 384 5.37 -13.44 0.61
C LEU A 384 5.17 -14.84 1.17
N TYR A 385 4.70 -15.78 0.35
CA TYR A 385 4.51 -17.16 0.80
C TYR A 385 5.84 -17.89 1.05
N LEU A 386 6.92 -17.46 0.39
CA LEU A 386 8.25 -18.04 0.57
C LEU A 386 8.92 -17.61 1.88
N LEU A 387 8.38 -16.61 2.55
CA LEU A 387 8.95 -16.08 3.79
C LEU A 387 8.20 -16.64 5.00
N PRO A 388 8.90 -16.92 6.12
CA PRO A 388 8.28 -17.44 7.34
C PRO A 388 7.58 -16.33 8.13
N LEU A 389 6.63 -15.65 7.48
CA LEU A 389 5.89 -14.52 8.01
C LEU A 389 4.69 -14.99 8.84
N ASP A 390 4.53 -14.44 10.03
CA ASP A 390 3.39 -14.72 10.87
C ASP A 390 2.19 -13.84 10.52
N ARG A 391 0.99 -14.42 10.62
CA ARG A 391 -0.26 -13.68 10.55
C ARG A 391 -0.48 -12.96 11.87
N GLY A 392 -0.21 -11.68 11.94
CA GLY A 392 -0.63 -10.85 13.05
C GLY A 392 -2.11 -10.47 12.97
N GLN A 393 -2.72 -10.07 14.07
CA GLN A 393 -4.08 -9.51 14.11
C GLN A 393 -4.28 -8.29 13.19
N ARG A 394 -3.20 -7.66 12.74
CA ARG A 394 -3.17 -6.43 11.93
C ARG A 394 -2.44 -6.60 10.59
N GLY A 395 -2.35 -7.81 10.06
CA GLY A 395 -1.64 -8.13 8.83
C GLY A 395 -0.24 -8.71 9.06
N VAL A 396 0.49 -8.98 7.98
CA VAL A 396 1.83 -9.58 7.98
C VAL A 396 2.86 -8.57 8.51
N GLU A 397 3.79 -9.01 9.36
CA GLU A 397 4.94 -8.18 9.74
C GLU A 397 5.89 -7.99 8.54
N ALA A 398 6.06 -6.73 8.14
CA ALA A 398 6.64 -6.37 6.84
C ALA A 398 8.19 -6.44 6.75
N GLY A 399 8.92 -6.68 7.84
CA GLY A 399 10.39 -6.52 7.87
C GLY A 399 11.13 -7.29 6.77
N LEU A 400 10.98 -8.61 6.72
CA LEU A 400 11.61 -9.44 5.68
C LEU A 400 11.09 -9.16 4.27
N ALA A 401 9.79 -8.86 4.14
CA ALA A 401 9.19 -8.51 2.85
C ALA A 401 9.75 -7.19 2.31
N LEU A 402 9.95 -6.20 3.17
CA LEU A 402 10.55 -4.91 2.80
C LEU A 402 12.04 -5.06 2.47
N GLU A 403 12.77 -5.93 3.17
CA GLU A 403 14.15 -6.24 2.82
C GLU A 403 14.24 -6.89 1.45
N ALA A 404 13.40 -7.88 1.17
CA ALA A 404 13.32 -8.52 -0.13
C ALA A 404 13.00 -7.51 -1.25
N ALA A 405 12.01 -6.63 -1.03
CA ALA A 405 11.66 -5.57 -1.97
C ALA A 405 12.84 -4.63 -2.23
N SER A 406 13.55 -4.21 -1.19
CA SER A 406 14.74 -3.37 -1.31
C SER A 406 15.81 -4.04 -2.16
N ARG A 407 16.09 -5.32 -1.92
CA ARG A 407 17.08 -6.08 -2.70
C ARG A 407 16.68 -6.22 -4.16
N LEU A 408 15.42 -6.55 -4.44
CA LEU A 408 14.89 -6.65 -5.80
C LEU A 408 15.03 -5.34 -6.58
N PHE A 409 14.59 -4.25 -5.99
CA PHE A 409 14.55 -2.95 -6.67
C PHE A 409 15.90 -2.25 -6.74
N LEU A 410 16.77 -2.43 -5.75
CA LEU A 410 18.11 -1.84 -5.74
C LEU A 410 19.17 -2.74 -6.40
N GLY A 411 18.80 -3.95 -6.81
CA GLY A 411 19.74 -4.90 -7.39
C GLY A 411 20.75 -5.46 -6.38
N LEU A 412 20.38 -5.51 -5.10
CA LEU A 412 21.25 -6.06 -4.07
C LEU A 412 21.19 -7.59 -4.08
N PRO A 413 22.32 -8.27 -3.78
CA PRO A 413 22.39 -9.72 -3.88
C PRO A 413 21.54 -10.42 -2.81
N PHE A 414 20.82 -11.47 -3.23
CA PHE A 414 20.21 -12.47 -2.35
C PHE A 414 21.21 -13.60 -2.16
N LEU A 415 21.87 -13.66 -1.02
CA LEU A 415 22.82 -14.71 -0.72
C LEU A 415 22.08 -16.00 -0.36
N SER A 416 22.41 -17.11 -1.00
CA SER A 416 21.76 -18.40 -0.77
C SER A 416 21.74 -18.80 0.70
N ARG A 417 22.88 -18.65 1.38
CA ARG A 417 23.03 -18.96 2.82
C ARG A 417 22.06 -18.22 3.75
N ASP A 418 21.56 -17.04 3.32
CA ASP A 418 20.67 -16.21 4.13
C ASP A 418 19.19 -16.47 3.78
N TRP A 419 18.87 -16.69 2.50
CA TRP A 419 17.49 -16.76 2.00
C TRP A 419 16.96 -18.19 1.87
N VAL A 420 17.80 -19.15 1.49
CA VAL A 420 17.38 -20.57 1.41
C VAL A 420 16.83 -21.11 2.74
N PRO A 421 17.48 -20.84 3.89
CA PRO A 421 16.93 -21.26 5.18
C PRO A 421 15.55 -20.64 5.50
N LEU A 422 15.25 -19.43 4.99
CA LEU A 422 13.93 -18.82 5.18
C LEU A 422 12.87 -19.56 4.37
N PHE A 423 13.17 -19.91 3.12
CA PHE A 423 12.26 -20.67 2.25
C PHE A 423 11.96 -22.05 2.84
N LEU A 424 13.00 -22.76 3.28
CA LEU A 424 12.86 -24.05 3.95
C LEU A 424 12.03 -23.96 5.23
N ARG A 425 12.23 -22.93 6.05
CA ARG A 425 11.47 -22.71 7.26
C ARG A 425 9.99 -22.44 6.97
N ALA A 426 9.68 -21.69 5.92
CA ALA A 426 8.31 -21.47 5.48
C ALA A 426 7.68 -22.78 5.02
N ALA A 427 8.40 -23.58 4.22
CA ALA A 427 7.92 -24.87 3.72
C ALA A 427 7.76 -25.90 4.85
N GLU A 428 8.70 -25.98 5.80
CA GLU A 428 8.59 -26.84 6.99
C GLU A 428 7.37 -26.52 7.84
N ARG A 429 7.13 -25.21 8.11
CA ARG A 429 5.96 -24.76 8.85
C ARG A 429 4.65 -25.05 8.12
N ALA A 430 4.64 -24.92 6.79
CA ALA A 430 3.50 -25.29 5.96
C ALA A 430 3.26 -26.81 5.97
N PHE A 431 4.33 -27.61 5.92
CA PHE A 431 4.27 -29.07 6.06
C PHE A 431 3.62 -29.50 7.38
N ARG A 432 3.96 -28.82 8.47
CA ARG A 432 3.39 -29.03 9.81
C ARG A 432 2.03 -28.36 10.03
N GLU A 433 1.47 -27.75 9.00
CA GLU A 433 0.18 -27.04 9.03
C GLU A 433 0.08 -25.94 10.09
N ASP A 434 1.20 -25.22 10.35
CA ASP A 434 1.24 -24.11 11.31
C ASP A 434 0.26 -23.01 10.91
N ALA A 435 -0.85 -22.89 11.64
CA ALA A 435 -1.93 -21.95 11.36
C ALA A 435 -1.51 -20.47 11.52
N THR A 436 -0.42 -20.20 12.23
CA THR A 436 0.09 -18.82 12.42
C THR A 436 0.87 -18.33 11.21
N LEU A 437 1.39 -19.23 10.38
CA LEU A 437 2.14 -18.88 9.19
C LEU A 437 1.23 -18.28 8.09
N PHE A 438 1.66 -17.20 7.46
CA PHE A 438 0.94 -16.59 6.33
C PHE A 438 0.75 -17.56 5.18
N ALA A 439 1.78 -18.34 4.84
CA ALA A 439 1.75 -19.30 3.75
C ALA A 439 0.67 -20.40 3.92
N THR A 440 0.33 -20.79 5.14
CA THR A 440 -0.71 -21.82 5.38
C THR A 440 -2.12 -21.40 4.96
N SER A 441 -2.30 -20.13 4.59
CA SER A 441 -3.56 -19.70 3.96
C SER A 441 -3.80 -20.35 2.60
N ARG A 442 -2.73 -20.65 1.88
CA ARG A 442 -2.76 -21.22 0.52
C ARG A 442 -2.10 -22.59 0.44
N PHE A 443 -1.07 -22.83 1.27
CA PHE A 443 -0.21 -24.00 1.23
C PHE A 443 -0.28 -24.74 2.58
N ARG A 444 -0.79 -25.97 2.60
CA ARG A 444 -0.93 -26.79 3.80
C ARG A 444 -0.47 -28.22 3.56
N GLY A 445 0.13 -28.82 4.57
CA GLY A 445 0.57 -30.19 4.57
C GLY A 445 1.67 -30.50 3.55
N PRO A 446 1.94 -31.78 3.32
CA PRO A 446 3.02 -32.22 2.41
C PRO A 446 2.90 -31.64 1.00
N GLY A 447 1.70 -31.67 0.41
CA GLY A 447 1.44 -31.12 -0.92
C GLY A 447 1.64 -29.60 -0.98
N GLY A 448 1.21 -28.88 0.07
CA GLY A 448 1.39 -27.45 0.19
C GLY A 448 2.86 -27.06 0.35
N ALA A 449 3.61 -27.79 1.18
CA ALA A 449 5.04 -27.58 1.35
C ALA A 449 5.82 -27.76 0.04
N LEU A 450 5.48 -28.79 -0.74
CA LEU A 450 6.06 -29.01 -2.07
C LEU A 450 5.64 -27.92 -3.06
N GLY A 451 4.39 -27.44 -2.97
CA GLY A 451 3.95 -26.27 -3.74
C GLY A 451 4.77 -25.01 -3.44
N LEU A 452 5.14 -24.78 -2.18
CA LEU A 452 6.07 -23.71 -1.80
C LEU A 452 7.47 -23.90 -2.36
N MET A 453 7.98 -25.15 -2.37
CA MET A 453 9.30 -25.44 -2.92
C MET A 453 9.33 -25.27 -4.43
N ALA A 454 8.25 -25.61 -5.15
CA ALA A 454 8.12 -25.33 -6.57
C ALA A 454 8.09 -23.81 -6.85
N LEU A 455 7.33 -23.05 -6.07
CA LEU A 455 7.31 -21.59 -6.13
C LEU A 455 8.68 -20.98 -5.82
N ALA A 456 9.43 -21.55 -4.87
CA ALA A 456 10.80 -21.12 -4.56
C ALA A 456 11.76 -21.36 -5.74
N ALA A 457 11.55 -22.44 -6.50
CA ALA A 457 12.31 -22.70 -7.72
C ALA A 457 12.01 -21.65 -8.82
N ASP A 458 10.73 -21.32 -9.02
CA ASP A 458 10.32 -20.29 -9.99
C ASP A 458 10.94 -18.94 -9.62
N TRP A 459 10.90 -18.56 -8.35
CA TRP A 459 11.51 -17.34 -7.84
C TRP A 459 13.04 -17.37 -7.91
N LEU A 460 13.69 -18.49 -7.69
CA LEU A 460 15.14 -18.63 -7.93
C LEU A 460 15.48 -18.26 -9.37
N GLY A 461 14.74 -18.80 -10.34
CA GLY A 461 14.91 -18.46 -11.75
C GLY A 461 14.73 -16.96 -12.02
N ILE A 462 13.75 -16.31 -11.39
CA ILE A 462 13.54 -14.85 -11.47
C ILE A 462 14.74 -14.09 -10.91
N LEU A 463 15.23 -14.44 -9.72
CA LEU A 463 16.38 -13.79 -9.08
C LEU A 463 17.67 -13.94 -9.89
N VAL A 464 17.88 -15.09 -10.50
CA VAL A 464 19.02 -15.33 -11.40
C VAL A 464 18.93 -14.45 -12.64
N ARG A 465 17.76 -14.40 -13.32
CA ARG A 465 17.55 -13.55 -14.51
C ARG A 465 17.70 -12.07 -14.20
N MET A 466 17.31 -11.64 -13.01
CA MET A 466 17.51 -10.27 -12.55
C MET A 466 18.95 -9.95 -12.15
N GLY A 467 19.84 -10.94 -12.12
CA GLY A 467 21.25 -10.80 -11.72
C GLY A 467 21.41 -10.46 -10.23
N VAL A 468 20.45 -10.85 -9.38
CA VAL A 468 20.48 -10.59 -7.93
C VAL A 468 20.67 -11.85 -7.08
N TRP A 469 20.70 -13.03 -7.67
CA TRP A 469 21.02 -14.24 -6.93
C TRP A 469 22.53 -14.37 -6.74
N GLY A 470 22.99 -14.18 -5.53
CA GLY A 470 24.37 -14.46 -5.11
C GLY A 470 24.50 -15.92 -4.72
N GLY A 471 24.60 -16.80 -5.72
CA GLY A 471 24.72 -18.23 -5.52
C GLY A 471 25.92 -18.63 -4.66
N THR A 472 26.06 -19.93 -4.42
CA THR A 472 27.20 -20.53 -3.71
C THR A 472 28.53 -20.20 -4.41
N MET A 473 29.54 -19.95 -3.61
CA MET A 473 30.93 -19.85 -4.09
C MET A 473 31.42 -21.28 -4.39
N GLY A 474 31.25 -21.73 -5.62
CA GLY A 474 31.70 -23.04 -6.08
C GLY A 474 31.84 -23.07 -7.59
N GLU A 475 32.49 -24.09 -8.08
CA GLU A 475 32.62 -24.35 -9.50
C GLU A 475 31.23 -24.50 -10.13
N LYS A 476 30.96 -23.75 -11.20
CA LYS A 476 29.71 -23.76 -11.95
C LYS A 476 29.83 -24.55 -13.26
N ASP A 477 30.99 -25.18 -13.48
CA ASP A 477 31.23 -25.95 -14.70
C ASP A 477 30.52 -27.30 -14.64
N LEU A 478 29.56 -27.46 -15.51
CA LEU A 478 28.84 -28.71 -15.77
C LEU A 478 29.34 -29.41 -17.06
N SER A 479 30.44 -28.92 -17.64
CA SER A 479 31.04 -29.54 -18.83
C SER A 479 31.46 -30.98 -18.53
N GLY A 480 31.17 -31.88 -19.45
CA GLY A 480 31.46 -33.30 -19.26
C GLY A 480 30.50 -34.07 -18.36
N ALA A 481 29.47 -33.45 -17.78
CA ALA A 481 28.40 -34.17 -17.13
C ALA A 481 27.41 -34.75 -18.15
N LEU A 482 26.96 -35.99 -17.93
CA LEU A 482 25.94 -36.63 -18.77
C LEU A 482 24.55 -36.09 -18.39
N LEU A 483 24.17 -34.94 -18.99
CA LEU A 483 22.91 -34.27 -18.72
C LEU A 483 22.01 -34.26 -19.96
N GLU A 484 20.71 -34.40 -19.76
CA GLU A 484 19.71 -34.17 -20.80
C GLU A 484 19.64 -32.68 -21.16
N GLU A 485 19.21 -32.35 -22.37
CA GLU A 485 19.13 -30.95 -22.83
C GLU A 485 18.21 -30.10 -22.00
N GLU A 486 17.11 -30.66 -21.48
CA GLU A 486 16.20 -29.97 -20.56
C GLU A 486 16.85 -29.67 -19.19
N GLU A 487 17.67 -30.61 -18.71
CA GLU A 487 18.42 -30.43 -17.46
C GLU A 487 19.50 -29.36 -17.61
N LYS A 488 20.24 -29.37 -18.72
CA LYS A 488 21.23 -28.32 -19.04
C LYS A 488 20.57 -26.94 -19.02
N LYS A 489 19.45 -26.79 -19.73
CA LYS A 489 18.68 -25.53 -19.74
C LYS A 489 18.20 -25.10 -18.34
N ALA A 490 17.67 -26.04 -17.55
CA ALA A 490 17.21 -25.75 -16.21
C ALA A 490 18.37 -25.32 -15.29
N PHE A 491 19.49 -26.04 -15.32
CA PHE A 491 20.65 -25.74 -14.49
C PHE A 491 21.32 -24.42 -14.88
N GLN A 492 21.35 -24.09 -16.15
CA GLN A 492 21.75 -22.74 -16.60
C GLN A 492 20.80 -21.66 -16.09
N ALA A 493 19.48 -21.89 -16.20
CA ALA A 493 18.48 -20.94 -15.74
C ALA A 493 18.54 -20.68 -14.22
N TYR A 494 18.93 -21.70 -13.44
CA TYR A 494 19.09 -21.61 -11.99
C TYR A 494 20.52 -21.25 -11.55
N ASN A 495 21.45 -21.17 -12.47
CA ASN A 495 22.89 -20.97 -12.21
C ASN A 495 23.46 -22.01 -11.23
N PHE A 496 23.13 -23.29 -11.45
CA PHE A 496 23.62 -24.41 -10.65
C PHE A 496 25.05 -24.82 -11.00
N GLY A 497 25.80 -25.19 -9.97
CA GLY A 497 27.02 -25.98 -10.11
C GLY A 497 26.74 -27.47 -9.93
N PRO A 498 27.82 -28.32 -9.97
CA PRO A 498 27.67 -29.78 -9.84
C PRO A 498 26.93 -30.20 -8.58
N LEU A 499 27.18 -29.55 -7.43
CA LEU A 499 26.57 -29.92 -6.17
C LEU A 499 25.04 -29.66 -6.15
N GLU A 500 24.62 -28.47 -6.55
CA GLU A 500 23.20 -28.10 -6.61
C GLU A 500 22.46 -28.97 -7.63
N ALA A 501 23.07 -29.21 -8.79
CA ALA A 501 22.52 -30.05 -9.85
C ALA A 501 22.37 -31.52 -9.39
N GLY A 502 23.39 -32.09 -8.75
CA GLY A 502 23.34 -33.46 -8.20
C GLY A 502 22.25 -33.64 -7.14
N LEU A 503 22.11 -32.67 -6.21
CA LEU A 503 21.05 -32.67 -5.20
C LEU A 503 19.66 -32.55 -5.83
N TYR A 504 19.53 -31.72 -6.85
CA TYR A 504 18.27 -31.55 -7.58
C TYR A 504 17.86 -32.86 -8.31
N LEU A 505 18.78 -33.53 -9.00
CA LEU A 505 18.51 -34.82 -9.67
C LEU A 505 18.14 -35.90 -8.63
N LEU A 506 18.84 -35.94 -7.48
CA LEU A 506 18.47 -36.83 -6.38
C LEU A 506 17.02 -36.56 -5.94
N GLY A 507 16.61 -35.32 -5.81
CA GLY A 507 15.24 -34.95 -5.50
C GLY A 507 14.22 -35.44 -6.53
N LYS A 508 14.53 -35.31 -7.83
CA LYS A 508 13.68 -35.87 -8.91
C LYS A 508 13.54 -37.39 -8.80
N ALA A 509 14.62 -38.10 -8.55
CA ALA A 509 14.61 -39.55 -8.37
C ALA A 509 13.80 -39.96 -7.14
N MET A 510 13.99 -39.26 -6.03
CA MET A 510 13.23 -39.49 -4.79
C MET A 510 11.71 -39.28 -4.98
N GLU A 511 11.30 -38.33 -5.80
CA GLU A 511 9.90 -38.09 -6.09
C GLU A 511 9.24 -39.27 -6.80
N ALA A 512 9.88 -39.84 -7.81
CA ALA A 512 9.36 -41.00 -8.55
C ALA A 512 9.16 -42.22 -7.62
N VAL A 513 10.13 -42.50 -6.74
CA VAL A 513 10.03 -43.57 -5.75
C VAL A 513 8.98 -43.23 -4.67
N GLY A 514 8.97 -41.99 -4.19
CA GLY A 514 8.01 -41.49 -3.20
C GLY A 514 6.56 -41.62 -3.67
N GLN A 515 6.33 -41.38 -4.95
CA GLN A 515 5.03 -41.56 -5.58
C GLN A 515 4.58 -43.02 -5.59
N ALA A 516 5.47 -43.94 -5.92
CA ALA A 516 5.17 -45.38 -5.88
C ALA A 516 4.83 -45.83 -4.44
N GLN A 517 5.59 -45.35 -3.46
CA GLN A 517 5.31 -45.57 -2.05
C GLN A 517 3.96 -44.95 -1.62
N ALA A 518 3.68 -43.68 -2.04
CA ALA A 518 2.44 -43.01 -1.70
C ALA A 518 1.21 -43.77 -2.21
N ARG A 519 1.27 -44.33 -3.43
CA ARG A 519 0.21 -45.18 -3.98
C ARG A 519 -0.03 -46.39 -3.10
N LEU A 520 1.03 -47.07 -2.67
CA LEU A 520 0.95 -48.25 -1.80
C LEU A 520 0.33 -47.90 -0.42
N TYR A 521 0.69 -46.75 0.14
CA TYR A 521 0.16 -46.27 1.42
C TYR A 521 -1.15 -45.45 1.26
N GLN A 522 -1.81 -45.51 0.12
CA GLN A 522 -3.05 -44.79 -0.19
C GLN A 522 -2.93 -43.30 0.10
N TYR A 523 -1.78 -42.69 -0.26
CA TYR A 523 -1.45 -41.26 -0.09
C TYR A 523 -1.45 -40.74 1.35
N ARG A 524 -1.41 -41.61 2.36
CA ARG A 524 -1.37 -41.21 3.78
C ARG A 524 0.03 -40.85 4.27
N LYS A 525 1.08 -41.34 3.62
CA LYS A 525 2.48 -41.11 4.00
C LYS A 525 3.36 -41.00 2.77
N GLU A 526 4.41 -40.20 2.88
CA GLU A 526 5.48 -40.10 1.92
C GLU A 526 6.84 -40.30 2.64
N PRO A 527 7.25 -41.55 2.92
CA PRO A 527 8.41 -41.82 3.78
C PRO A 527 9.73 -41.19 3.27
N LEU A 528 9.90 -41.06 1.95
CA LEU A 528 11.10 -40.43 1.41
C LEU A 528 11.09 -38.91 1.60
N LEU A 529 9.94 -38.26 1.54
CA LEU A 529 9.83 -36.84 1.83
C LEU A 529 10.07 -36.56 3.32
N GLU A 530 9.59 -37.46 4.20
CA GLU A 530 9.83 -37.38 5.63
C GLU A 530 11.30 -37.65 6.01
N ALA A 531 12.06 -38.40 5.19
CA ALA A 531 13.48 -38.67 5.40
C ALA A 531 14.38 -37.47 5.10
N ILE A 532 13.88 -36.43 4.42
CA ILE A 532 14.61 -35.20 4.17
C ILE A 532 14.61 -34.34 5.43
N GLY A 533 15.80 -34.01 5.92
CA GLY A 533 15.92 -33.14 7.09
C GLY A 533 15.65 -31.66 6.75
N TRP A 534 14.43 -31.20 6.93
CA TRP A 534 14.01 -29.83 6.61
C TRP A 534 14.86 -28.73 7.29
N GLN A 535 15.44 -29.04 8.44
CA GLN A 535 16.25 -28.08 9.20
C GLN A 535 17.73 -28.09 8.83
N GLY A 536 18.15 -29.10 8.09
CA GLY A 536 19.52 -29.30 7.64
C GLY A 536 19.86 -30.75 7.37
N MET A 537 20.75 -31.00 6.43
CA MET A 537 21.25 -32.32 6.07
C MET A 537 22.70 -32.22 5.61
N SER A 538 23.61 -32.96 6.25
CA SER A 538 25.00 -33.00 5.82
C SER A 538 25.17 -33.76 4.51
N LEU A 539 26.21 -33.44 3.75
CA LEU A 539 26.56 -34.16 2.53
C LEU A 539 26.90 -35.64 2.81
N VAL A 540 27.40 -35.95 3.99
CA VAL A 540 27.59 -37.34 4.43
C VAL A 540 26.26 -38.09 4.46
N ARG A 541 25.21 -37.47 5.01
CA ARG A 541 23.87 -38.08 5.02
C ARG A 541 23.31 -38.23 3.60
N VAL A 542 23.57 -37.28 2.71
CA VAL A 542 23.18 -37.39 1.29
C VAL A 542 23.82 -38.60 0.63
N ARG A 543 25.13 -38.84 0.86
CA ARG A 543 25.83 -40.03 0.34
C ARG A 543 25.24 -41.35 0.81
N HIS A 544 24.68 -41.39 2.02
CA HIS A 544 23.94 -42.56 2.52
C HIS A 544 22.50 -42.63 1.94
N LEU A 545 21.89 -41.49 1.64
CA LEU A 545 20.55 -41.44 1.07
C LEU A 545 20.48 -41.99 -0.37
N VAL A 546 21.53 -41.77 -1.19
CA VAL A 546 21.56 -42.26 -2.58
C VAL A 546 21.37 -43.78 -2.67
N PRO A 547 22.21 -44.63 -2.02
CA PRO A 547 21.99 -46.10 -2.01
C PRO A 547 20.63 -46.52 -1.45
N GLU A 548 20.12 -45.80 -0.45
CA GLU A 548 18.79 -46.04 0.12
C GLU A 548 17.69 -45.84 -0.91
N VAL A 549 17.76 -44.73 -1.70
CA VAL A 549 16.81 -44.45 -2.78
C VAL A 549 16.97 -45.49 -3.92
N MET A 550 18.19 -45.91 -4.28
CA MET A 550 18.43 -46.99 -5.25
C MET A 550 17.75 -48.28 -4.84
N ALA A 551 17.94 -48.73 -3.59
CA ALA A 551 17.32 -49.95 -3.07
C ALA A 551 15.78 -49.85 -3.10
N LYS A 552 15.23 -48.69 -2.74
CA LYS A 552 13.77 -48.45 -2.81
C LYS A 552 13.27 -48.41 -4.24
N ALA A 553 14.01 -47.79 -5.18
CA ALA A 553 13.68 -47.81 -6.60
C ALA A 553 13.60 -49.27 -7.13
N ALA A 554 14.58 -50.09 -6.77
CA ALA A 554 14.59 -51.52 -7.17
C ALA A 554 13.39 -52.30 -6.63
N TYR A 555 12.87 -51.90 -5.46
CA TYR A 555 11.74 -52.59 -4.81
C TYR A 555 10.37 -52.07 -5.27
N TYR A 556 10.21 -50.75 -5.45
CA TYR A 556 8.90 -50.12 -5.69
C TYR A 556 8.60 -49.81 -7.16
N LEU A 557 9.60 -49.85 -8.03
CA LEU A 557 9.47 -49.48 -9.47
C LEU A 557 9.80 -50.67 -10.36
N ASP A 558 9.13 -50.73 -11.50
CA ASP A 558 9.33 -51.78 -12.51
C ASP A 558 9.67 -51.18 -13.89
N GLY A 559 10.22 -51.97 -14.78
CA GLY A 559 10.44 -51.66 -16.18
C GLY A 559 11.20 -50.35 -16.43
N GLU A 560 10.61 -49.51 -17.29
CA GLU A 560 11.19 -48.23 -17.72
C GLU A 560 11.32 -47.23 -16.57
N ASP A 561 10.36 -47.18 -15.64
CA ASP A 561 10.40 -46.25 -14.50
C ASP A 561 11.60 -46.53 -13.60
N ARG A 562 11.89 -47.83 -13.35
CA ARG A 562 13.08 -48.22 -12.60
C ARG A 562 14.36 -47.78 -13.32
N THR A 563 14.44 -48.05 -14.61
CA THR A 563 15.63 -47.71 -15.41
C THR A 563 15.85 -46.19 -15.40
N ARG A 564 14.80 -45.41 -15.60
CA ARG A 564 14.89 -43.95 -15.60
C ARG A 564 15.34 -43.40 -14.24
N VAL A 565 14.85 -43.96 -13.14
CA VAL A 565 15.24 -43.48 -11.79
C VAL A 565 16.69 -43.88 -11.48
N LEU A 566 17.13 -45.07 -11.87
CA LEU A 566 18.51 -45.48 -11.68
C LEU A 566 19.49 -44.65 -12.52
N ASP A 567 19.11 -44.26 -13.74
CA ASP A 567 19.88 -43.32 -14.56
C ASP A 567 19.97 -41.93 -13.91
N LEU A 568 18.87 -41.37 -13.42
CA LEU A 568 18.88 -40.12 -12.65
C LEU A 568 19.81 -40.19 -11.44
N LEU A 569 19.78 -41.31 -10.68
CA LEU A 569 20.66 -41.50 -9.53
C LEU A 569 22.13 -41.64 -9.92
N GLY A 570 22.42 -42.30 -11.05
CA GLY A 570 23.78 -42.37 -11.62
C GLY A 570 24.32 -40.99 -11.94
N ARG A 571 23.54 -40.18 -12.64
CA ARG A 571 23.92 -38.78 -13.00
C ARG A 571 24.05 -37.91 -11.76
N ALA A 572 23.14 -38.06 -10.77
CA ALA A 572 23.21 -37.34 -9.49
C ALA A 572 24.51 -37.70 -8.75
N THR A 573 24.89 -38.97 -8.73
CA THR A 573 26.13 -39.46 -8.07
C THR A 573 27.36 -38.87 -8.73
N ASP A 574 27.45 -38.93 -10.07
CA ASP A 574 28.56 -38.36 -10.83
C ASP A 574 28.76 -36.86 -10.51
N LEU A 575 27.67 -36.09 -10.47
CA LEU A 575 27.71 -34.68 -10.12
C LEU A 575 28.13 -34.42 -8.67
N LEU A 576 27.61 -35.21 -7.72
CA LEU A 576 27.95 -35.11 -6.30
C LEU A 576 29.42 -35.49 -6.02
N GLU A 577 30.01 -36.40 -6.79
CA GLU A 577 31.42 -36.77 -6.69
C GLU A 577 32.36 -35.70 -7.27
N ARG A 578 31.92 -34.99 -8.31
CA ARG A 578 32.68 -33.87 -8.92
C ARG A 578 32.60 -32.60 -8.07
N ALA A 579 31.66 -32.52 -7.13
CA ALA A 579 31.43 -31.31 -6.39
C ALA A 579 32.50 -31.03 -5.33
N GLU A 580 33.20 -29.92 -5.49
CA GLU A 580 34.15 -29.40 -4.52
C GLU A 580 33.48 -28.41 -3.55
N GLY A 581 32.87 -28.91 -2.49
CA GLY A 581 32.41 -28.09 -1.36
C GLY A 581 31.22 -27.14 -1.67
N GLY A 582 30.94 -26.23 -0.78
CA GLY A 582 30.22 -24.99 -1.08
C GLY A 582 28.84 -24.78 -0.42
N LEU A 583 28.07 -25.82 -0.08
CA LEU A 583 26.77 -25.67 0.58
C LEU A 583 26.87 -25.94 2.08
N SER A 584 26.16 -25.14 2.87
CA SER A 584 25.95 -25.44 4.28
C SER A 584 24.90 -26.56 4.43
N ASP A 585 24.95 -27.29 5.54
CA ASP A 585 23.97 -28.33 5.87
C ASP A 585 22.51 -27.81 5.80
N ARG A 586 22.30 -26.51 5.98
CA ARG A 586 20.98 -25.87 5.89
C ARG A 586 20.51 -25.64 4.47
N GLU A 587 21.40 -25.57 3.50
CA GLU A 587 21.07 -25.34 2.09
C GLU A 587 20.81 -26.67 1.35
N VAL A 588 21.47 -27.74 1.74
CA VAL A 588 21.36 -29.05 1.09
C VAL A 588 19.92 -29.53 0.88
N PRO A 589 19.04 -29.52 1.90
CA PRO A 589 17.65 -29.96 1.73
C PRO A 589 16.87 -29.15 0.69
N TYR A 590 17.21 -27.89 0.51
CA TYR A 590 16.52 -27.00 -0.43
C TYR A 590 16.60 -27.51 -1.86
N TYR A 591 17.79 -27.88 -2.32
CA TYR A 591 17.99 -28.35 -3.70
C TYR A 591 17.36 -29.72 -3.93
N ILE A 592 17.39 -30.62 -2.93
CA ILE A 592 16.70 -31.90 -2.99
C ILE A 592 15.19 -31.68 -3.09
N LEU A 593 14.62 -30.86 -2.20
CA LEU A 593 13.18 -30.56 -2.17
C LEU A 593 12.72 -29.81 -3.42
N MET A 594 13.58 -28.94 -3.98
CA MET A 594 13.31 -28.24 -5.22
C MET A 594 13.19 -29.25 -6.39
N GLY A 595 14.11 -30.18 -6.53
CA GLY A 595 14.03 -31.25 -7.54
C GLY A 595 12.79 -32.13 -7.37
N TYR A 596 12.49 -32.53 -6.13
CA TYR A 596 11.29 -33.29 -5.77
C TYR A 596 10.00 -32.55 -6.15
N ALA A 597 9.89 -31.27 -5.78
CA ALA A 597 8.71 -30.44 -6.04
C ALA A 597 8.48 -30.16 -7.52
N GLN A 598 9.56 -29.89 -8.27
CA GLN A 598 9.48 -29.65 -9.72
C GLN A 598 9.04 -30.91 -10.48
N ALA A 599 9.60 -32.07 -10.15
CA ALA A 599 9.19 -33.34 -10.75
C ALA A 599 7.69 -33.63 -10.51
N ARG A 600 7.21 -33.39 -9.30
CA ARG A 600 5.79 -33.52 -8.96
C ARG A 600 4.91 -32.55 -9.74
N SER A 601 5.31 -31.30 -9.84
CA SER A 601 4.57 -30.26 -10.59
C SER A 601 4.46 -30.59 -12.07
N GLN A 602 5.55 -31.03 -12.68
CA GLN A 602 5.58 -31.42 -14.10
C GLN A 602 4.61 -32.58 -14.39
N ARG A 603 4.61 -33.61 -13.55
CA ARG A 603 3.70 -34.73 -13.70
C ARG A 603 2.23 -34.34 -13.55
N LEU A 604 1.89 -33.50 -12.57
CA LEU A 604 0.52 -33.03 -12.38
C LEU A 604 0.01 -32.17 -13.55
N ARG A 605 0.90 -31.44 -14.22
CA ARG A 605 0.58 -30.70 -15.45
C ARG A 605 0.44 -31.62 -16.67
N GLY A 606 1.27 -32.66 -16.78
CA GLY A 606 1.18 -33.68 -17.86
C GLY A 606 -0.13 -34.46 -17.82
N GLY A 607 -0.50 -35.01 -16.66
CA GLY A 607 -1.75 -35.74 -16.50
C GLY A 607 -3.04 -34.93 -16.74
N ARG A 608 -3.00 -33.60 -16.53
CA ARG A 608 -4.14 -32.72 -16.90
C ARG A 608 -4.27 -32.53 -18.41
N ARG A 609 -3.19 -32.59 -19.18
CA ARG A 609 -3.23 -32.48 -20.65
C ARG A 609 -3.78 -33.76 -21.30
N GLU A 610 -3.43 -34.94 -20.76
CA GLU A 610 -3.99 -36.22 -21.23
C GLU A 610 -5.49 -36.32 -21.03
N VAL A 611 -5.99 -35.94 -19.85
CA VAL A 611 -7.44 -35.94 -19.54
C VAL A 611 -8.22 -34.90 -20.37
N ALA A 612 -7.58 -33.78 -20.73
CA ALA A 612 -8.22 -32.77 -21.60
C ALA A 612 -8.32 -33.26 -23.07
N HIS A 613 -7.35 -34.04 -23.55
CA HIS A 613 -7.42 -34.62 -24.90
C HIS A 613 -8.40 -35.80 -25.02
N GLU A 614 -8.54 -36.61 -23.97
CA GLU A 614 -9.56 -37.68 -23.95
C GLU A 614 -10.99 -37.17 -23.84
N GLY A 615 -11.19 -35.94 -23.36
CA GLY A 615 -12.52 -35.28 -23.26
C GLY A 615 -12.93 -34.51 -24.53
N GLU A 616 -12.04 -34.28 -25.49
CA GLU A 616 -12.37 -33.67 -26.79
C GLU A 616 -12.68 -34.73 -27.86
N ASP A 617 -12.35 -36.02 -27.67
CA ASP A 617 -12.62 -37.13 -28.56
C ASP A 617 -13.84 -38.00 -28.13
N ALA A 618 -14.53 -37.60 -27.08
CA ALA A 618 -15.78 -38.26 -26.60
C ALA A 618 -16.98 -37.30 -26.73
#